data_a0c4733bc57a23907691ce84935a42ac
#
_entry.id   a0c4733bc57a23907691ce84935a42ac
#
_cell.length_a   1.000
_cell.length_b   1.000
_cell.length_c   1.000
_cell.angle_alpha   90.00
_cell.angle_beta   90.00
_cell.angle_gamma   90.00
#
_symmetry.space_group_name_H-M   'P 1'
#
loop_
_entity.id
_entity.type
_entity.pdbx_description
1 polymer ?
#
loop_
_entity_poly.entity_id
_entity_poly.type
_entity_poly.pdbx_seq_one_letter_code
_entity_poly.pdbx_strand_id
1 'polypeptide(L)'
;MVTKTKKSILIVDDEMAVRESLRQILKPQYEVFTAADGHEALECVRNQKIDLITLDLKMPGLSGIDVLREVKQLRDDVEVIIITAYGTATNAGESIYFGAGDFIIKPFDVFDINTKIKKSLDRQSKNLEIKKLIRQIREVLPVKEKKKDEKLVFLFKDLCAMLETGEFSFPAGIQELMNLQLKHPHSPRTEK
;
A
#
# COMPACT_ATOMS: atom_id res chain seq x y z
N MET A 1 -12.96 -9.98 -22.25
CA MET A 1 -13.34 -9.19 -21.05
C MET A 1 -12.35 -9.53 -19.95
N VAL A 2 -11.48 -8.60 -19.55
CA VAL A 2 -10.58 -8.81 -18.41
C VAL A 2 -11.45 -8.65 -17.16
N THR A 3 -11.76 -9.74 -16.49
CA THR A 3 -12.43 -9.70 -15.19
C THR A 3 -11.51 -9.01 -14.21
N LYS A 4 -11.80 -7.75 -13.86
CA LYS A 4 -11.07 -7.02 -12.83
C LYS A 4 -11.24 -7.79 -11.52
N THR A 5 -10.21 -8.45 -11.05
CA THR A 5 -10.23 -9.16 -9.76
C THR A 5 -10.58 -8.18 -8.67
N LYS A 6 -11.54 -8.54 -7.80
CA LYS A 6 -11.90 -7.72 -6.64
C LYS A 6 -10.68 -7.53 -5.75
N LYS A 7 -10.54 -6.34 -5.17
CA LYS A 7 -9.57 -6.10 -4.11
C LYS A 7 -9.97 -6.83 -2.85
N SER A 8 -8.99 -7.31 -2.09
CA SER A 8 -9.18 -8.14 -0.90
C SER A 8 -8.96 -7.32 0.37
N ILE A 9 -9.93 -7.38 1.28
CA ILE A 9 -9.91 -6.66 2.56
C ILE A 9 -9.97 -7.67 3.70
N LEU A 10 -9.06 -7.55 4.68
CA LEU A 10 -9.10 -8.29 5.93
C LEU A 10 -9.64 -7.38 7.04
N ILE A 11 -10.68 -7.83 7.73
CA ILE A 11 -11.28 -7.16 8.89
C ILE A 11 -10.74 -7.86 10.15
N VAL A 12 -10.07 -7.10 11.01
CA VAL A 12 -9.46 -7.59 12.26
C VAL A 12 -10.05 -6.85 13.45
N ASP A 13 -10.84 -7.54 14.25
CA ASP A 13 -11.56 -6.97 15.40
C ASP A 13 -11.99 -8.13 16.29
N ASP A 14 -11.90 -8.05 17.60
CA ASP A 14 -12.35 -9.13 18.50
C ASP A 14 -13.89 -9.18 18.63
N GLU A 15 -14.57 -8.08 18.38
CA GLU A 15 -16.01 -7.99 18.42
C GLU A 15 -16.67 -8.57 17.15
N MET A 16 -17.32 -9.72 17.26
CA MET A 16 -18.02 -10.39 16.15
C MET A 16 -19.05 -9.47 15.46
N ALA A 17 -19.77 -8.65 16.24
CA ALA A 17 -20.77 -7.74 15.70
C ALA A 17 -20.16 -6.67 14.79
N VAL A 18 -18.97 -6.15 15.14
CA VAL A 18 -18.22 -5.17 14.33
C VAL A 18 -17.72 -5.84 13.05
N ARG A 19 -17.09 -7.03 13.16
CA ARG A 19 -16.63 -7.78 11.98
C ARG A 19 -17.76 -8.05 11.00
N GLU A 20 -18.92 -8.52 11.47
CA GLU A 20 -20.04 -8.84 10.59
C GLU A 20 -20.66 -7.58 9.97
N SER A 21 -20.76 -6.48 10.73
CA SER A 21 -21.22 -5.19 10.21
C SER A 21 -20.34 -4.68 9.08
N LEU A 22 -19.01 -4.65 9.29
CA LEU A 22 -18.06 -4.26 8.27
C LEU A 22 -18.09 -5.21 7.07
N ARG A 23 -18.21 -6.52 7.30
CA ARG A 23 -18.31 -7.51 6.24
C ARG A 23 -19.51 -7.27 5.34
N GLN A 24 -20.68 -6.96 5.90
CA GLN A 24 -21.89 -6.66 5.13
C GLN A 24 -21.74 -5.38 4.29
N ILE A 25 -21.09 -4.35 4.84
CA ILE A 25 -20.81 -3.09 4.13
C ILE A 25 -19.86 -3.32 2.94
N LEU A 26 -18.82 -4.12 3.12
CA LEU A 26 -17.72 -4.23 2.17
C LEU A 26 -17.86 -5.36 1.14
N LYS A 27 -18.52 -6.47 1.49
CA LYS A 27 -18.72 -7.65 0.63
C LYS A 27 -19.27 -7.36 -0.77
N PRO A 28 -20.17 -6.40 -0.99
CA PRO A 28 -20.67 -6.13 -2.35
C PRO A 28 -19.57 -5.71 -3.33
N GLN A 29 -18.52 -5.01 -2.87
CA GLN A 29 -17.48 -4.41 -3.70
C GLN A 29 -16.14 -5.13 -3.63
N TYR A 30 -15.84 -5.81 -2.49
CA TYR A 30 -14.54 -6.38 -2.16
C TYR A 30 -14.65 -7.88 -1.86
N GLU A 31 -13.54 -8.58 -1.94
CA GLU A 31 -13.37 -9.89 -1.32
C GLU A 31 -13.02 -9.66 0.15
N VAL A 32 -13.76 -10.27 1.08
CA VAL A 32 -13.65 -9.93 2.50
C VAL A 32 -13.27 -11.16 3.31
N PHE A 33 -12.16 -11.05 4.02
CA PHE A 33 -11.68 -11.97 5.05
C PHE A 33 -11.90 -11.36 6.43
N THR A 34 -11.97 -12.20 7.46
CA THR A 34 -12.13 -11.75 8.85
C THR A 34 -11.16 -12.48 9.75
N ALA A 35 -10.67 -11.82 10.79
CA ALA A 35 -9.87 -12.40 11.86
C ALA A 35 -10.37 -11.86 13.21
N ALA A 36 -10.42 -12.72 14.22
CA ALA A 36 -10.91 -12.37 15.55
C ALA A 36 -9.79 -11.89 16.49
N ASP A 37 -8.54 -12.10 16.09
CA ASP A 37 -7.36 -11.70 16.86
C ASP A 37 -6.16 -11.45 15.95
N GLY A 38 -5.05 -10.99 16.56
CA GLY A 38 -3.83 -10.67 15.84
C GLY A 38 -3.13 -11.88 15.23
N HIS A 39 -3.22 -13.07 15.83
CA HIS A 39 -2.58 -14.28 15.30
C HIS A 39 -3.30 -14.76 14.04
N GLU A 40 -4.63 -14.82 14.07
CA GLU A 40 -5.44 -15.12 12.87
C GLU A 40 -5.19 -14.11 11.75
N ALA A 41 -5.05 -12.82 12.12
CA ALA A 41 -4.75 -11.76 11.14
C ALA A 41 -3.41 -11.99 10.43
N LEU A 42 -2.34 -12.27 11.18
CA LEU A 42 -1.02 -12.53 10.62
C LEU A 42 -0.98 -13.80 9.78
N GLU A 43 -1.68 -14.86 10.20
CA GLU A 43 -1.83 -16.08 9.41
C GLU A 43 -2.56 -15.81 8.08
N CYS A 44 -3.64 -15.04 8.13
CA CYS A 44 -4.36 -14.64 6.93
C CYS A 44 -3.47 -13.85 5.96
N VAL A 45 -2.68 -12.89 6.45
CA VAL A 45 -1.74 -12.08 5.63
C VAL A 45 -0.64 -12.94 4.99
N ARG A 46 -0.19 -14.02 5.66
CA ARG A 46 0.81 -14.95 5.10
C ARG A 46 0.23 -15.83 4.00
N ASN A 47 -1.02 -16.25 4.16
CA ASN A 47 -1.64 -17.27 3.30
C ASN A 47 -2.52 -16.69 2.19
N GLN A 48 -2.97 -15.44 2.32
CA GLN A 48 -3.87 -14.79 1.38
C GLN A 48 -3.26 -13.51 0.80
N LYS A 49 -3.69 -13.17 -0.41
CA LYS A 49 -3.35 -11.88 -0.99
C LYS A 49 -4.30 -10.82 -0.43
N ILE A 50 -3.85 -10.09 0.58
CA ILE A 50 -4.60 -9.00 1.18
C ILE A 50 -4.10 -7.66 0.59
N ASP A 51 -5.04 -6.79 0.19
CA ASP A 51 -4.74 -5.44 -0.31
C ASP A 51 -4.87 -4.39 0.81
N LEU A 52 -5.84 -4.56 1.72
CA LEU A 52 -6.10 -3.63 2.80
C LEU A 52 -6.54 -4.38 4.06
N ILE A 53 -6.17 -3.86 5.22
CA ILE A 53 -6.61 -4.35 6.54
C ILE A 53 -7.35 -3.23 7.26
N THR A 54 -8.52 -3.52 7.83
CA THR A 54 -9.11 -2.73 8.91
C THR A 54 -8.75 -3.40 10.23
N LEU A 55 -8.19 -2.64 11.19
CA LEU A 55 -7.55 -3.20 12.37
C LEU A 55 -7.99 -2.47 13.63
N ASP A 56 -8.55 -3.20 14.60
CA ASP A 56 -8.73 -2.65 15.94
C ASP A 56 -7.39 -2.66 16.72
N LEU A 57 -7.19 -1.64 17.54
CA LEU A 57 -6.01 -1.52 18.40
C LEU A 57 -6.11 -2.37 19.67
N LYS A 58 -7.32 -2.51 20.21
CA LYS A 58 -7.54 -3.23 21.46
C LYS A 58 -8.18 -4.58 21.24
N MET A 59 -7.36 -5.59 21.20
CA MET A 59 -7.78 -6.98 21.10
C MET A 59 -7.08 -7.81 22.20
N PRO A 60 -7.67 -8.90 22.65
CA PRO A 60 -6.99 -9.86 23.55
C PRO A 60 -5.75 -10.45 22.88
N GLY A 61 -4.69 -10.65 23.66
CA GLY A 61 -3.43 -11.24 23.17
C GLY A 61 -2.53 -10.22 22.49
N LEU A 62 -2.31 -10.36 21.19
CA LEU A 62 -1.44 -9.47 20.40
C LEU A 62 -2.14 -8.13 20.15
N SER A 63 -1.52 -7.02 20.56
CA SER A 63 -2.09 -5.68 20.35
C SER A 63 -2.17 -5.31 18.88
N GLY A 64 -3.15 -4.46 18.50
CA GLY A 64 -3.27 -4.01 17.12
C GLY A 64 -2.03 -3.25 16.61
N ILE A 65 -1.30 -2.55 17.48
CA ILE A 65 -0.03 -1.90 17.11
C ILE A 65 1.05 -2.94 16.77
N ASP A 66 1.13 -4.03 17.52
CA ASP A 66 2.10 -5.10 17.21
C ASP A 66 1.72 -5.82 15.92
N VAL A 67 0.42 -6.08 15.69
CA VAL A 67 -0.09 -6.61 14.41
C VAL A 67 0.27 -5.69 13.26
N LEU A 68 0.04 -4.39 13.39
CA LEU A 68 0.40 -3.39 12.37
C LEU A 68 1.89 -3.47 12.02
N ARG A 69 2.75 -3.50 13.04
CA ARG A 69 4.21 -3.57 12.87
C ARG A 69 4.63 -4.84 12.13
N GLU A 70 4.10 -6.00 12.54
CA GLU A 70 4.42 -7.27 11.89
C GLU A 70 3.87 -7.34 10.46
N VAL A 71 2.66 -6.87 10.21
CA VAL A 71 2.09 -6.78 8.85
C VAL A 71 2.99 -5.95 7.94
N LYS A 72 3.45 -4.78 8.39
CA LYS A 72 4.33 -3.90 7.59
C LYS A 72 5.72 -4.49 7.35
N GLN A 73 6.21 -5.33 8.24
CA GLN A 73 7.45 -6.09 8.02
C GLN A 73 7.26 -7.25 7.02
N LEU A 74 6.13 -7.95 7.06
CA LEU A 74 5.79 -9.03 6.15
C LEU A 74 5.43 -8.53 4.74
N ARG A 75 4.63 -7.49 4.67
CA ARG A 75 4.02 -6.95 3.47
C ARG A 75 3.87 -5.42 3.57
N ASP A 76 4.88 -4.67 3.15
CA ASP A 76 4.87 -3.19 3.14
C ASP A 76 3.85 -2.59 2.18
N ASP A 77 3.39 -3.38 1.21
CA ASP A 77 2.41 -3.00 0.19
C ASP A 77 0.96 -3.08 0.67
N VAL A 78 0.68 -3.70 1.81
CA VAL A 78 -0.66 -3.79 2.39
C VAL A 78 -1.02 -2.47 3.08
N GLU A 79 -2.16 -1.89 2.69
CA GLU A 79 -2.68 -0.71 3.40
C GLU A 79 -3.34 -1.12 4.71
N VAL A 80 -3.19 -0.31 5.76
CA VAL A 80 -3.82 -0.55 7.06
C VAL A 80 -4.59 0.69 7.49
N ILE A 81 -5.88 0.51 7.80
CA ILE A 81 -6.74 1.51 8.41
C ILE A 81 -7.06 1.05 9.82
N ILE A 82 -6.72 1.88 10.80
CA ILE A 82 -7.09 1.63 12.19
C ILE A 82 -8.57 1.99 12.40
N ILE A 83 -9.35 1.09 13.01
CA ILE A 83 -10.75 1.35 13.39
C ILE A 83 -10.92 0.97 14.86
N THR A 84 -10.93 1.92 15.77
CA THR A 84 -10.93 1.65 17.22
C THR A 84 -11.82 2.60 18.01
N ALA A 85 -12.32 2.13 19.16
CA ALA A 85 -12.99 2.99 20.15
C ALA A 85 -12.00 3.89 20.94
N TYR A 86 -10.70 3.58 20.87
CA TYR A 86 -9.66 4.26 21.66
C TYR A 86 -8.89 5.30 20.84
N GLY A 87 -9.61 6.30 20.35
CA GLY A 87 -9.09 7.38 19.51
C GLY A 87 -8.37 8.47 20.29
N THR A 88 -7.24 8.17 20.95
CA THR A 88 -6.38 9.21 21.53
C THR A 88 -5.39 9.73 20.48
N ALA A 89 -4.94 11.00 20.65
CA ALA A 89 -3.91 11.57 19.78
C ALA A 89 -2.61 10.73 19.78
N THR A 90 -2.28 10.12 20.94
CA THR A 90 -1.12 9.24 21.10
C THR A 90 -1.27 7.98 20.22
N ASN A 91 -2.41 7.30 20.31
CA ASN A 91 -2.65 6.07 19.52
C ASN A 91 -2.69 6.35 18.03
N ALA A 92 -3.27 7.47 17.61
CA ALA A 92 -3.28 7.89 16.22
C ALA A 92 -1.86 8.20 15.71
N GLY A 93 -1.08 8.96 16.47
CA GLY A 93 0.31 9.28 16.13
C GLY A 93 1.20 8.05 16.04
N GLU A 94 1.08 7.12 17.00
CA GLU A 94 1.82 5.86 17.00
C GLU A 94 1.43 4.98 15.80
N SER A 95 0.16 4.87 15.49
CA SER A 95 -0.32 4.09 14.34
C SER A 95 0.23 4.65 13.02
N ILE A 96 0.22 5.97 12.84
CA ILE A 96 0.79 6.62 11.66
C ILE A 96 2.32 6.37 11.59
N TYR A 97 3.02 6.49 12.70
CA TYR A 97 4.46 6.22 12.79
C TYR A 97 4.82 4.81 12.33
N PHE A 98 4.00 3.80 12.69
CA PHE A 98 4.18 2.41 12.25
C PHE A 98 3.56 2.11 10.88
N GLY A 99 3.09 3.12 10.15
CA GLY A 99 2.69 2.99 8.76
C GLY A 99 1.22 2.69 8.53
N ALA A 100 0.33 3.00 9.49
CA ALA A 100 -1.09 3.03 9.22
C ALA A 100 -1.40 4.14 8.21
N GLY A 101 -2.23 3.81 7.24
CA GLY A 101 -2.58 4.73 6.16
C GLY A 101 -3.70 5.70 6.53
N ASP A 102 -4.56 5.33 7.48
CA ASP A 102 -5.67 6.14 7.98
C ASP A 102 -6.14 5.64 9.36
N PHE A 103 -7.00 6.44 10.00
CA PHE A 103 -7.52 6.19 11.34
C PHE A 103 -9.01 6.55 11.42
N ILE A 104 -9.84 5.69 12.01
CA ILE A 104 -11.28 5.87 12.21
C ILE A 104 -11.62 5.59 13.68
N ILE A 105 -12.43 6.45 14.29
CA ILE A 105 -12.91 6.26 15.66
C ILE A 105 -14.30 5.62 15.61
N LYS A 106 -14.52 4.55 16.41
CA LYS A 106 -15.85 3.98 16.63
C LYS A 106 -16.70 4.92 17.53
N PRO A 107 -18.01 5.12 17.28
CA PRO A 107 -18.78 4.55 16.18
C PRO A 107 -18.49 5.23 14.84
N PHE A 108 -18.50 4.45 13.77
CA PHE A 108 -18.15 4.92 12.44
C PHE A 108 -19.37 5.07 11.53
N ASP A 109 -19.26 5.95 10.57
CA ASP A 109 -20.22 6.12 9.49
C ASP A 109 -19.85 5.27 8.28
N VAL A 110 -20.85 4.67 7.61
CA VAL A 110 -20.67 3.83 6.42
C VAL A 110 -20.01 4.60 5.28
N PHE A 111 -20.35 5.88 5.13
CA PHE A 111 -19.79 6.74 4.08
C PHE A 111 -18.31 7.03 4.35
N ASP A 112 -17.95 7.33 5.61
CA ASP A 112 -16.55 7.59 6.00
C ASP A 112 -15.67 6.34 5.76
N ILE A 113 -16.14 5.16 6.19
CA ILE A 113 -15.43 3.89 5.93
C ILE A 113 -15.20 3.67 4.43
N ASN A 114 -16.25 3.74 3.61
CA ASN A 114 -16.13 3.50 2.18
C ASN A 114 -15.18 4.51 1.52
N THR A 115 -15.24 5.77 1.93
CA THR A 115 -14.38 6.85 1.40
C THR A 115 -12.91 6.59 1.74
N LYS A 116 -12.60 6.26 3.01
CA LYS A 116 -11.23 6.01 3.45
C LYS A 116 -10.65 4.74 2.84
N ILE A 117 -11.43 3.65 2.76
CA ILE A 117 -11.02 2.41 2.11
C ILE A 117 -10.69 2.66 0.63
N LYS A 118 -11.57 3.34 -0.10
CA LYS A 118 -11.34 3.66 -1.51
C LYS A 118 -10.07 4.49 -1.68
N LYS A 119 -9.89 5.55 -0.90
CA LYS A 119 -8.69 6.40 -0.93
C LYS A 119 -7.42 5.61 -0.65
N SER A 120 -7.42 4.71 0.33
CA SER A 120 -6.26 3.87 0.67
C SER A 120 -5.94 2.87 -0.44
N LEU A 121 -6.94 2.21 -1.03
CA LEU A 121 -6.74 1.29 -2.15
C LEU A 121 -6.26 1.99 -3.43
N ASP A 122 -6.72 3.22 -3.69
CA ASP A 122 -6.25 4.04 -4.80
C ASP A 122 -4.77 4.43 -4.59
N ARG A 123 -4.39 4.82 -3.37
CA ARG A 123 -2.99 5.08 -2.98
C ARG A 123 -2.12 3.84 -3.17
N GLN A 124 -2.55 2.68 -2.65
CA GLN A 124 -1.84 1.41 -2.83
C GLN A 124 -1.61 1.10 -4.32
N SER A 125 -2.65 1.23 -5.14
CA SER A 125 -2.55 0.94 -6.57
C SER A 125 -1.51 1.82 -7.26
N LYS A 126 -1.49 3.12 -6.95
CA LYS A 126 -0.48 4.07 -7.47
C LYS A 126 0.94 3.69 -7.02
N ASN A 127 1.12 3.36 -5.73
CA ASN A 127 2.42 2.95 -5.19
C ASN A 127 2.93 1.67 -5.86
N LEU A 128 2.06 0.70 -6.12
CA LEU A 128 2.42 -0.53 -6.84
C LEU A 128 2.82 -0.27 -8.29
N GLU A 129 2.12 0.64 -8.98
CA GLU A 129 2.49 1.05 -10.35
C GLU A 129 3.86 1.73 -10.38
N ILE A 130 4.14 2.61 -9.42
CA ILE A 130 5.44 3.27 -9.30
C ILE A 130 6.54 2.25 -9.01
N LYS A 131 6.35 1.35 -8.04
CA LYS A 131 7.32 0.26 -7.75
C LYS A 131 7.59 -0.59 -9.00
N LYS A 132 6.56 -0.90 -9.78
CA LYS A 132 6.69 -1.63 -11.05
C LYS A 132 7.50 -0.84 -12.09
N LEU A 133 7.24 0.45 -12.24
CA LEU A 133 7.97 1.33 -13.16
C LEU A 133 9.44 1.45 -12.78
N ILE A 134 9.75 1.64 -11.49
CA ILE A 134 11.12 1.66 -10.97
C ILE A 134 11.86 0.37 -11.31
N ARG A 135 11.19 -0.78 -11.14
CA ARG A 135 11.77 -2.08 -11.47
C ARG A 135 12.09 -2.19 -12.96
N GLN A 136 11.17 -1.78 -13.84
CA GLN A 136 11.39 -1.77 -15.28
C GLN A 136 12.55 -0.85 -15.69
N ILE A 137 12.66 0.34 -15.08
CA ILE A 137 13.78 1.26 -15.31
C ILE A 137 15.11 0.61 -14.92
N ARG A 138 15.16 -0.12 -13.79
CA ARG A 138 16.38 -0.83 -13.35
C ARG A 138 16.80 -1.96 -14.30
N GLU A 139 15.84 -2.64 -14.92
CA GLU A 139 16.10 -3.72 -15.89
C GLU A 139 16.67 -3.17 -17.22
N VAL A 140 16.23 -1.97 -17.62
CA VAL A 140 16.67 -1.32 -18.90
C VAL A 140 17.98 -0.56 -18.74
N LEU A 141 18.29 -0.05 -17.55
CA LEU A 141 19.53 0.66 -17.26
C LEU A 141 20.53 -0.30 -16.60
N PRO A 142 21.47 -0.93 -17.35
CA PRO A 142 22.51 -1.75 -16.75
C PRO A 142 23.47 -0.83 -15.98
N VAL A 143 23.25 -0.69 -14.68
CA VAL A 143 24.16 0.01 -13.78
C VAL A 143 25.43 -0.82 -13.64
N LYS A 144 26.45 -0.55 -14.45
CA LYS A 144 27.81 -1.02 -14.17
C LYS A 144 28.29 -0.30 -12.92
N GLU A 145 28.49 -1.05 -11.84
CA GLU A 145 28.79 -0.62 -10.46
C GLU A 145 30.04 0.27 -10.27
N LYS A 146 30.62 0.87 -11.30
CA LYS A 146 31.91 1.55 -11.18
C LYS A 146 31.93 3.08 -11.26
N LYS A 147 30.78 3.74 -11.43
CA LYS A 147 30.67 5.20 -11.19
C LYS A 147 29.30 5.47 -10.61
N LYS A 148 29.25 5.98 -9.38
CA LYS A 148 28.05 6.62 -8.81
C LYS A 148 27.71 7.79 -9.74
N ASP A 149 26.81 7.53 -10.68
CA ASP A 149 26.33 8.56 -11.58
C ASP A 149 25.45 9.49 -10.72
N GLU A 150 25.97 10.68 -10.40
CA GLU A 150 25.29 11.69 -9.58
C GLU A 150 23.88 11.98 -10.14
N LYS A 151 23.72 11.84 -11.45
CA LYS A 151 22.46 11.98 -12.16
C LYS A 151 21.44 10.91 -11.77
N LEU A 152 21.88 9.67 -11.53
CA LEU A 152 21.01 8.56 -11.11
C LEU A 152 20.58 8.72 -9.64
N VAL A 153 21.49 9.21 -8.79
CA VAL A 153 21.17 9.52 -7.38
C VAL A 153 20.19 10.69 -7.31
N PHE A 154 20.32 11.67 -8.18
CA PHE A 154 19.39 12.80 -8.26
C PHE A 154 17.99 12.34 -8.72
N LEU A 155 17.89 11.52 -9.76
CA LEU A 155 16.64 10.91 -10.24
C LEU A 155 15.97 10.05 -9.17
N PHE A 156 16.73 9.29 -8.37
CA PHE A 156 16.20 8.52 -7.25
C PHE A 156 15.66 9.40 -6.13
N LYS A 157 16.36 10.51 -5.80
CA LYS A 157 15.87 11.48 -4.80
C LYS A 157 14.58 12.16 -5.24
N ASP A 158 14.49 12.57 -6.51
CA ASP A 158 13.28 13.17 -7.06
C ASP A 158 12.11 12.19 -7.08
N LEU A 159 12.36 10.93 -7.43
CA LEU A 159 11.36 9.88 -7.41
C LEU A 159 10.88 9.58 -5.97
N CYS A 160 11.77 9.57 -4.98
CA CYS A 160 11.41 9.45 -3.57
C CYS A 160 10.59 10.65 -3.08
N ALA A 161 10.97 11.86 -3.44
CA ALA A 161 10.22 13.07 -3.11
C ALA A 161 8.80 13.05 -3.69
N MET A 162 8.62 12.58 -4.93
CA MET A 162 7.31 12.39 -5.55
C MET A 162 6.45 11.34 -4.82
N LEU A 163 7.07 10.28 -4.28
CA LEU A 163 6.39 9.27 -3.47
C LEU A 163 5.90 9.85 -2.14
N GLU A 164 6.65 10.78 -1.55
CA GLU A 164 6.33 11.43 -0.28
C GLU A 164 5.25 12.51 -0.43
N THR A 165 5.25 13.27 -1.52
CA THR A 165 4.29 14.38 -1.73
C THR A 165 2.99 13.99 -2.40
N GLY A 166 2.93 12.82 -3.05
CA GLY A 166 1.73 12.36 -3.76
C GLY A 166 1.37 13.18 -5.01
N GLU A 167 2.21 14.14 -5.42
CA GLU A 167 2.02 14.93 -6.64
C GLU A 167 2.65 14.23 -7.85
N PHE A 168 1.80 13.87 -8.82
CA PHE A 168 2.22 13.24 -10.08
C PHE A 168 2.56 14.28 -11.15
N SER A 169 3.72 14.88 -11.05
CA SER A 169 4.38 15.48 -12.21
C SER A 169 5.75 14.83 -12.40
N PHE A 170 5.99 14.24 -13.56
CA PHE A 170 7.33 13.72 -13.85
C PHE A 170 8.33 14.86 -13.84
N PRO A 171 9.44 14.79 -13.08
CA PRO A 171 10.50 15.77 -13.14
C PRO A 171 10.97 15.92 -14.60
N ALA A 172 11.33 17.13 -14.99
CA ALA A 172 11.73 17.43 -16.36
C ALA A 172 12.84 16.50 -16.90
N GLY A 173 13.74 16.03 -16.02
CA GLY A 173 14.80 15.07 -16.37
C GLY A 173 14.30 13.68 -16.73
N ILE A 174 13.20 13.20 -16.13
CA ILE A 174 12.57 11.90 -16.49
C ILE A 174 11.82 12.02 -17.81
N GLN A 175 11.10 13.12 -18.04
CA GLN A 175 10.45 13.41 -19.31
C GLN A 175 11.44 13.47 -20.46
N GLU A 176 12.60 14.09 -20.25
CA GLU A 176 13.67 14.19 -21.24
C GLU A 176 14.29 12.82 -21.57
N LEU A 177 14.51 11.96 -20.57
CA LEU A 177 14.99 10.59 -20.76
C LEU A 177 13.98 9.71 -21.51
N MET A 178 12.70 9.81 -21.21
CA MET A 178 11.64 9.09 -21.95
C MET A 178 11.55 9.58 -23.39
N ASN A 179 11.69 10.87 -23.65
CA ASN A 179 11.69 11.45 -24.99
C ASN A 179 12.91 11.05 -25.82
N LEU A 180 14.09 10.88 -25.18
CA LEU A 180 15.31 10.40 -25.83
C LEU A 180 15.21 8.93 -26.25
N GLN A 181 14.59 8.06 -25.46
CA GLN A 181 14.38 6.65 -25.81
C GLN A 181 13.34 6.46 -26.92
N LEU A 182 12.31 7.30 -26.98
CA LEU A 182 11.31 7.26 -28.05
C LEU A 182 11.87 7.74 -29.41
N LYS A 183 12.95 8.53 -29.41
CA LYS A 183 13.61 9.02 -30.64
C LYS A 183 14.65 8.06 -31.23
N HIS A 184 15.12 7.06 -30.48
CA HIS A 184 16.07 6.04 -30.94
C HIS A 184 15.60 4.64 -30.56
N PRO A 185 14.60 4.04 -31.26
CA PRO A 185 14.32 2.62 -31.13
C PRO A 185 15.55 1.85 -31.59
N HIS A 186 16.03 0.92 -30.77
CA HIS A 186 17.19 0.07 -31.05
C HIS A 186 17.12 -0.53 -32.45
N SER A 187 18.07 -0.14 -33.31
CA SER A 187 18.38 -0.90 -34.51
C SER A 187 19.00 -2.25 -34.10
N PRO A 188 18.55 -3.39 -34.63
CA PRO A 188 19.16 -4.67 -34.31
C PRO A 188 20.61 -4.67 -34.79
N ARG A 189 21.55 -4.99 -33.91
CA ARG A 189 22.95 -5.25 -34.28
C ARG A 189 22.97 -6.46 -35.20
N THR A 190 23.23 -6.25 -36.49
CA THR A 190 23.65 -7.30 -37.40
C THR A 190 25.05 -7.75 -36.97
N GLU A 191 25.16 -8.95 -36.43
CA GLU A 191 26.42 -9.67 -36.33
C GLU A 191 26.97 -9.98 -37.72
N LYS A 192 28.21 -9.61 -37.96
CA LYS A 192 29.12 -10.20 -38.96
C LYS A 192 30.30 -10.75 -38.22
#